data_b4344e67826f08008befe54a7ae2278e
#
_entry.id   b4344e67826f08008befe54a7ae2278e
#
_cell.length_a   1.000
_cell.length_b   1.000
_cell.length_c   1.000
_cell.angle_alpha   90.00
_cell.angle_beta   90.00
_cell.angle_gamma   90.00
#
_symmetry.space_group_name_H-M   'P 1'
#
loop_
_entity.id
_entity.type
_entity.pdbx_description
1 polymer ?
#
loop_
_entity_poly.entity_id
_entity_poly.type
_entity_poly.pdbx_seq_one_letter_code
_entity_poly.pdbx_strand_id
1 'polypeptide(L)'
;MNKHRFTHLLTAILASASIFTFATNAKSTQSTVQAVSAKSLHTLNYSGKDIVTVNGNKPSFSKATNSKKHGPWQKYSNLDYLNRANAANALLNKKLMPHTEREPLFVDPTGWHNKRISDGWLYNRCHLIGYQLTGQNNNLKNLITGTRQLNDPHMLKYEDKVADYIKSSGKHYIRYRVNPIWRGNELLARGVQMEGQSIGDNSVHFNVFIFNVQPGVNLNYKTGTSRVTGSTATYKNHKKSKYIAVKSKPRKRAHIKKVRVIHHKKGTVSTAKHRVVGNKRSKIYHIVNGANYHISSSNAVYFPSEAAARAAGYRKSMR
;
A
#
# COMPACT_ATOMS: atom_id res chain seq x y z
N MET A 1 32.92 22.44 -99.45
CA MET A 1 31.65 22.13 -98.80
C MET A 1 31.53 20.59 -98.75
N ASN A 2 31.82 19.96 -97.63
CA ASN A 2 31.29 18.63 -97.30
C ASN A 2 31.74 18.33 -95.86
N LYS A 3 30.79 18.16 -94.99
CA LYS A 3 30.96 17.86 -93.55
C LYS A 3 31.10 16.37 -93.37
N HIS A 4 32.24 15.91 -92.89
CA HIS A 4 32.41 14.53 -92.41
C HIS A 4 31.95 14.40 -90.98
N ARG A 5 30.98 13.54 -90.73
CA ARG A 5 30.55 13.10 -89.40
C ARG A 5 31.48 11.96 -88.96
N PHE A 6 32.17 12.11 -87.86
CA PHE A 6 32.84 11.04 -87.12
C PHE A 6 31.88 10.46 -86.10
N THR A 7 31.56 9.20 -86.25
CA THR A 7 30.78 8.40 -85.26
C THR A 7 31.80 7.70 -84.39
N HIS A 8 31.82 8.07 -83.10
CA HIS A 8 32.55 7.33 -82.09
C HIS A 8 31.66 6.23 -81.50
N LEU A 9 32.12 4.97 -81.75
CA LEU A 9 31.54 3.79 -81.11
C LEU A 9 32.06 3.67 -79.69
N LEU A 10 31.18 3.84 -78.68
CA LEU A 10 31.49 3.62 -77.24
C LEU A 10 31.06 2.20 -76.90
N THR A 11 32.04 1.33 -76.71
CA THR A 11 31.85 -0.02 -76.17
C THR A 11 31.63 0.08 -74.66
N ALA A 12 30.42 -0.16 -74.20
CA ALA A 12 30.07 -0.27 -72.77
C ALA A 12 30.36 -1.70 -72.26
N ILE A 13 31.31 -1.85 -71.37
CA ILE A 13 31.58 -3.07 -70.64
C ILE A 13 30.59 -3.10 -69.44
N LEU A 14 29.60 -4.01 -69.48
CA LEU A 14 28.75 -4.30 -68.32
C LEU A 14 29.51 -5.22 -67.35
N ALA A 15 29.93 -4.67 -66.25
CA ALA A 15 30.35 -5.44 -65.07
C ALA A 15 29.10 -5.77 -64.25
N SER A 16 28.67 -7.01 -64.31
CA SER A 16 27.57 -7.53 -63.46
C SER A 16 28.10 -7.79 -62.04
N ALA A 17 27.87 -6.84 -61.10
CA ALA A 17 28.08 -7.07 -59.70
C ALA A 17 26.87 -7.83 -59.11
N SER A 18 27.05 -9.13 -58.82
CA SER A 18 26.08 -9.94 -58.09
C SER A 18 26.06 -9.53 -56.64
N ILE A 19 25.08 -8.76 -56.23
CA ILE A 19 24.84 -8.44 -54.81
C ILE A 19 24.14 -9.64 -54.15
N PHE A 20 24.91 -10.44 -53.40
CA PHE A 20 24.32 -11.44 -52.50
C PHE A 20 23.73 -10.70 -51.30
N THR A 21 22.41 -10.48 -51.32
CA THR A 21 21.64 -10.06 -50.13
C THR A 21 21.44 -11.27 -49.24
N PHE A 22 22.26 -11.34 -48.15
CA PHE A 22 21.94 -12.23 -47.05
C PHE A 22 20.71 -11.63 -46.31
N ALA A 23 19.53 -12.15 -46.62
CA ALA A 23 18.34 -11.91 -45.79
C ALA A 23 18.51 -12.65 -44.47
N THR A 24 19.08 -11.97 -43.44
CA THR A 24 19.01 -12.45 -42.07
C THR A 24 17.57 -12.34 -41.61
N ASN A 25 16.83 -13.45 -41.66
CA ASN A 25 15.57 -13.61 -40.98
C ASN A 25 15.82 -13.56 -39.45
N ALA A 26 16.09 -12.38 -38.89
CA ALA A 26 15.96 -12.15 -37.50
C ALA A 26 14.47 -12.22 -37.14
N LYS A 27 13.97 -13.41 -36.79
CA LYS A 27 12.72 -13.56 -36.08
C LYS A 27 12.87 -12.75 -34.78
N SER A 28 12.37 -11.52 -34.80
CA SER A 28 12.12 -10.75 -33.57
C SER A 28 11.11 -11.57 -32.76
N THR A 29 11.62 -12.37 -31.84
CA THR A 29 10.81 -12.91 -30.76
C THR A 29 10.39 -11.73 -29.90
N GLN A 30 9.39 -10.97 -30.34
CA GLN A 30 8.64 -10.12 -29.45
C GLN A 30 8.04 -11.06 -28.41
N SER A 31 8.70 -11.13 -27.25
CA SER A 31 8.13 -11.70 -26.04
C SER A 31 6.83 -10.93 -25.81
N THR A 32 5.71 -11.51 -26.23
CA THR A 32 4.38 -11.01 -25.89
C THR A 32 4.27 -11.07 -24.39
N VAL A 33 4.59 -9.95 -23.70
CA VAL A 33 4.32 -9.80 -22.28
C VAL A 33 2.81 -9.92 -22.14
N GLN A 34 2.36 -11.11 -21.76
CA GLN A 34 0.94 -11.38 -21.58
C GLN A 34 0.42 -10.39 -20.53
N ALA A 35 -0.54 -9.55 -20.93
CA ALA A 35 -1.08 -8.52 -20.07
C ALA A 35 -1.74 -9.18 -18.85
N VAL A 36 -1.24 -8.92 -17.65
CA VAL A 36 -1.83 -9.42 -16.41
C VAL A 36 -3.21 -8.82 -16.25
N SER A 37 -4.23 -9.68 -16.17
CA SER A 37 -5.61 -9.25 -15.90
C SER A 37 -5.89 -9.16 -14.40
N ALA A 38 -6.86 -8.34 -13.98
CA ALA A 38 -7.26 -8.27 -12.58
C ALA A 38 -7.76 -9.63 -12.04
N LYS A 39 -8.37 -10.47 -12.87
CA LYS A 39 -8.81 -11.84 -12.52
C LYS A 39 -7.65 -12.77 -12.22
N SER A 40 -6.51 -12.63 -12.90
CA SER A 40 -5.34 -13.49 -12.72
C SER A 40 -4.50 -13.16 -11.48
N LEU A 41 -4.77 -12.06 -10.77
CA LEU A 41 -3.97 -11.65 -9.60
C LEU A 41 -4.02 -12.67 -8.46
N HIS A 42 -5.14 -13.40 -8.29
CA HIS A 42 -5.26 -14.44 -7.26
C HIS A 42 -4.38 -15.66 -7.49
N THR A 43 -3.95 -15.89 -8.74
CA THR A 43 -3.08 -17.01 -9.13
C THR A 43 -1.67 -16.57 -9.49
N LEU A 44 -1.43 -15.27 -9.62
CA LEU A 44 -0.16 -14.70 -10.06
C LEU A 44 0.95 -14.95 -9.05
N ASN A 45 1.97 -15.70 -9.43
CA ASN A 45 3.14 -15.96 -8.59
C ASN A 45 4.22 -14.90 -8.80
N TYR A 46 4.96 -14.63 -7.72
CA TYR A 46 6.14 -13.77 -7.78
C TYR A 46 7.24 -14.41 -8.63
N SER A 47 7.78 -13.66 -9.57
CA SER A 47 8.81 -14.10 -10.52
C SER A 47 10.02 -13.14 -10.57
N GLY A 48 10.30 -12.44 -9.47
CA GLY A 48 11.41 -11.50 -9.38
C GLY A 48 11.07 -10.05 -9.73
N LYS A 49 9.85 -9.76 -10.20
CA LYS A 49 9.35 -8.39 -10.43
C LYS A 49 8.40 -7.99 -9.31
N ASP A 50 8.80 -7.03 -8.47
CA ASP A 50 7.99 -6.58 -7.34
C ASP A 50 6.70 -5.86 -7.76
N ILE A 51 6.71 -5.22 -8.94
CA ILE A 51 5.57 -4.47 -9.48
C ILE A 51 5.28 -4.95 -10.89
N VAL A 52 4.03 -5.31 -11.14
CA VAL A 52 3.54 -5.67 -12.48
C VAL A 52 2.38 -4.76 -12.88
N THR A 53 2.30 -4.45 -14.17
CA THR A 53 1.20 -3.66 -14.74
C THR A 53 -0.03 -4.54 -14.92
N VAL A 54 -1.20 -4.04 -14.55
CA VAL A 54 -2.49 -4.72 -14.67
C VAL A 54 -3.33 -4.05 -15.76
N ASN A 55 -4.04 -4.84 -16.55
CA ASN A 55 -4.92 -4.37 -17.63
C ASN A 55 -4.25 -3.34 -18.55
N GLY A 56 -2.97 -3.52 -18.90
CA GLY A 56 -2.22 -2.54 -19.70
C GLY A 56 -2.12 -1.17 -19.04
N ASN A 57 -2.01 -1.12 -17.71
CA ASN A 57 -1.98 0.11 -16.89
C ASN A 57 -3.28 0.93 -16.90
N LYS A 58 -4.42 0.34 -17.32
CA LYS A 58 -5.70 1.02 -17.39
C LYS A 58 -6.52 0.77 -16.12
N PRO A 59 -6.83 1.82 -15.32
CA PRO A 59 -7.76 1.72 -14.19
C PRO A 59 -9.15 1.26 -14.63
N SER A 60 -9.83 0.51 -13.76
CA SER A 60 -11.13 -0.10 -14.06
C SER A 60 -12.30 0.61 -13.36
N PHE A 61 -12.31 1.95 -13.38
CA PHE A 61 -13.36 2.75 -12.76
C PHE A 61 -14.51 3.03 -13.72
N SER A 62 -15.76 2.94 -13.22
CA SER A 62 -16.93 3.35 -13.99
C SER A 62 -17.10 4.88 -14.00
N LYS A 63 -17.77 5.42 -15.01
CA LYS A 63 -18.10 6.84 -15.08
C LYS A 63 -18.84 7.34 -13.84
N ALA A 64 -19.75 6.53 -13.28
CA ALA A 64 -20.50 6.88 -12.07
C ALA A 64 -19.58 7.08 -10.84
N THR A 65 -18.56 6.24 -10.67
CA THR A 65 -17.61 6.36 -9.55
C THR A 65 -16.59 7.48 -9.71
N ASN A 66 -16.48 8.05 -10.91
CA ASN A 66 -15.61 9.19 -11.23
C ASN A 66 -16.32 10.54 -11.06
N SER A 67 -17.62 10.54 -10.70
CA SER A 67 -18.39 11.77 -10.52
C SER A 67 -17.91 12.58 -9.32
N LYS A 68 -17.69 13.88 -9.53
CA LYS A 68 -17.36 14.86 -8.48
C LYS A 68 -18.60 15.47 -7.80
N LYS A 69 -19.82 15.08 -8.24
CA LYS A 69 -21.09 15.72 -7.82
C LYS A 69 -21.26 15.77 -6.30
N HIS A 70 -20.84 14.73 -5.59
CA HIS A 70 -20.99 14.62 -4.14
C HIS A 70 -19.71 14.98 -3.36
N GLY A 71 -18.72 15.58 -4.03
CA GLY A 71 -17.45 15.95 -3.44
C GLY A 71 -16.52 14.75 -3.19
N PRO A 72 -15.41 14.95 -2.43
CA PRO A 72 -14.47 13.90 -2.13
C PRO A 72 -15.04 12.92 -1.07
N TRP A 73 -14.68 11.67 -1.18
CA TRP A 73 -15.13 10.61 -0.26
C TRP A 73 -14.09 9.52 -0.11
N GLN A 74 -14.20 8.75 0.99
CA GLN A 74 -13.42 7.56 1.27
C GLN A 74 -14.32 6.46 1.83
N LYS A 75 -14.09 5.22 1.42
CA LYS A 75 -14.87 4.06 1.84
C LYS A 75 -13.97 2.85 2.01
N TYR A 76 -14.06 2.20 3.15
CA TYR A 76 -13.33 0.99 3.49
C TYR A 76 -14.32 -0.16 3.61
N SER A 77 -14.11 -1.22 2.83
CA SER A 77 -14.96 -2.42 2.89
C SER A 77 -14.87 -3.08 4.26
N ASN A 78 -15.88 -3.83 4.64
CA ASN A 78 -15.85 -4.61 5.87
C ASN A 78 -14.71 -5.63 5.82
N LEU A 79 -14.15 -5.96 6.98
CA LEU A 79 -13.25 -7.09 7.11
C LEU A 79 -13.99 -8.38 6.72
N ASP A 80 -13.25 -9.34 6.18
CA ASP A 80 -13.80 -10.65 5.91
C ASP A 80 -13.86 -11.52 7.20
N TYR A 81 -14.30 -12.77 7.07
CA TYR A 81 -14.44 -13.70 8.20
C TYR A 81 -13.12 -14.05 8.91
N LEU A 82 -11.97 -13.80 8.26
CA LEU A 82 -10.63 -13.93 8.84
C LEU A 82 -10.09 -12.61 9.38
N ASN A 83 -10.91 -11.56 9.48
CA ASN A 83 -10.54 -10.19 9.87
C ASN A 83 -9.50 -9.56 8.92
N ARG A 84 -9.48 -9.96 7.65
CA ARG A 84 -8.61 -9.39 6.64
C ARG A 84 -9.26 -8.16 6.01
N ALA A 85 -8.47 -7.11 5.79
CA ALA A 85 -8.96 -5.92 5.10
C ALA A 85 -9.32 -6.24 3.64
N ASN A 86 -10.39 -5.64 3.16
CA ASN A 86 -10.83 -5.67 1.78
C ASN A 86 -10.53 -4.35 1.07
N ALA A 87 -11.07 -4.16 -0.13
CA ALA A 87 -10.79 -2.97 -0.94
C ALA A 87 -11.07 -1.66 -0.20
N ALA A 88 -10.09 -0.77 -0.21
CA ALA A 88 -10.21 0.63 0.17
C ALA A 88 -10.40 1.49 -1.08
N ASN A 89 -11.42 2.34 -1.07
CA ASN A 89 -11.84 3.16 -2.20
C ASN A 89 -11.93 4.63 -1.81
N ALA A 90 -11.57 5.54 -2.71
CA ALA A 90 -11.73 6.96 -2.48
C ALA A 90 -11.90 7.74 -3.79
N LEU A 91 -12.58 8.86 -3.70
CA LEU A 91 -12.44 9.98 -4.61
C LEU A 91 -11.65 11.05 -3.85
N LEU A 92 -10.34 11.06 -4.05
CA LEU A 92 -9.40 11.90 -3.31
C LEU A 92 -9.41 13.33 -3.82
N ASN A 93 -9.26 14.25 -2.89
CA ASN A 93 -9.04 15.68 -3.15
C ASN A 93 -8.27 16.25 -1.96
N LYS A 94 -7.68 17.42 -2.11
CA LYS A 94 -6.93 18.11 -1.05
C LYS A 94 -7.69 18.23 0.28
N LYS A 95 -9.03 18.30 0.26
CA LYS A 95 -9.88 18.42 1.45
C LYS A 95 -9.85 17.19 2.37
N LEU A 96 -9.51 16.00 1.84
CA LEU A 96 -9.38 14.77 2.64
C LEU A 96 -8.01 14.61 3.31
N MET A 97 -7.02 15.39 2.88
CA MET A 97 -5.68 15.28 3.43
C MET A 97 -5.65 15.69 4.91
N PRO A 98 -4.80 15.04 5.73
CA PRO A 98 -4.75 15.33 7.16
C PRO A 98 -4.24 16.74 7.44
N HIS A 99 -4.84 17.36 8.47
CA HIS A 99 -4.40 18.64 9.04
C HIS A 99 -3.73 18.48 10.39
N THR A 100 -3.67 17.24 10.92
CA THR A 100 -3.07 16.89 12.21
C THR A 100 -1.84 16.04 12.03
N GLU A 101 -0.99 16.01 13.02
CA GLU A 101 0.14 15.09 13.07
C GLU A 101 -0.35 13.63 13.14
N ARG A 102 0.43 12.74 12.55
CA ARG A 102 0.16 11.31 12.59
C ARG A 102 0.48 10.75 13.97
N GLU A 103 -0.50 10.12 14.59
CA GLU A 103 -0.30 9.35 15.81
C GLU A 103 0.37 7.99 15.54
N PRO A 104 1.04 7.40 16.54
CA PRO A 104 1.56 6.04 16.44
C PRO A 104 0.46 5.03 16.14
N LEU A 105 0.79 4.02 15.31
CA LEU A 105 -0.10 2.90 15.03
C LEU A 105 0.01 1.85 16.14
N PHE A 106 -1.14 1.40 16.67
CA PHE A 106 -1.20 0.41 17.74
C PHE A 106 -2.04 -0.83 17.41
N VAL A 107 -2.79 -0.82 16.29
CA VAL A 107 -3.58 -1.99 15.87
C VAL A 107 -2.72 -2.92 15.00
N ASP A 108 -2.80 -4.22 15.26
CA ASP A 108 -2.09 -5.24 14.50
C ASP A 108 -3.02 -5.87 13.45
N PRO A 109 -2.73 -5.73 12.15
CA PRO A 109 -3.49 -6.40 11.10
C PRO A 109 -3.33 -7.92 11.16
N THR A 110 -4.21 -8.64 10.47
CA THR A 110 -4.16 -10.10 10.37
C THR A 110 -2.78 -10.58 9.91
N GLY A 111 -2.28 -11.67 10.51
CA GLY A 111 -0.97 -12.25 10.18
C GLY A 111 0.23 -11.47 10.74
N TRP A 112 0.05 -10.63 11.74
CA TRP A 112 1.10 -9.81 12.33
C TRP A 112 2.08 -10.62 13.19
N HIS A 113 3.22 -11.00 12.61
CA HIS A 113 4.35 -11.66 13.26
C HIS A 113 5.65 -10.92 12.95
N ASN A 114 5.80 -9.71 13.50
CA ASN A 114 6.92 -8.83 13.14
C ASN A 114 8.24 -9.27 13.77
N LYS A 115 9.34 -9.03 13.06
CA LYS A 115 10.70 -9.27 13.52
C LYS A 115 11.66 -8.23 12.96
N ARG A 116 12.85 -8.16 13.55
CA ARG A 116 13.94 -7.32 13.03
C ARG A 116 14.61 -8.00 11.84
N ILE A 117 14.96 -7.18 10.86
CA ILE A 117 15.82 -7.48 9.71
C ILE A 117 16.90 -6.42 9.62
N SER A 118 17.84 -6.51 8.67
CA SER A 118 18.97 -5.55 8.58
C SER A 118 18.53 -4.08 8.57
N ASP A 119 17.44 -3.77 7.88
CA ASP A 119 16.96 -2.39 7.67
C ASP A 119 15.83 -1.99 8.65
N GLY A 120 15.66 -2.70 9.75
CA GLY A 120 14.66 -2.39 10.77
C GLY A 120 13.61 -3.47 10.96
N TRP A 121 12.33 -3.13 10.89
CA TRP A 121 11.23 -4.08 11.03
C TRP A 121 10.82 -4.65 9.69
N LEU A 122 10.59 -5.99 9.63
CA LEU A 122 10.14 -6.69 8.42
C LEU A 122 8.77 -6.19 7.97
N TYR A 123 7.80 -6.15 8.90
CA TYR A 123 6.45 -5.72 8.59
C TYR A 123 6.17 -4.31 9.05
N ASN A 124 5.35 -3.63 8.27
CA ASN A 124 4.70 -2.38 8.61
C ASN A 124 3.19 -2.63 8.77
N ARG A 125 2.55 -1.86 9.62
CA ARG A 125 1.09 -1.68 9.61
C ARG A 125 0.77 -0.84 8.37
N CYS A 126 0.71 -1.53 7.23
CA CYS A 126 0.68 -0.93 5.92
C CYS A 126 -0.73 -0.41 5.61
N HIS A 127 -0.87 0.90 5.44
CA HIS A 127 -2.13 1.48 5.00
C HIS A 127 -2.42 1.11 3.55
N LEU A 128 -3.67 0.77 3.24
CA LEU A 128 -4.14 0.63 1.87
C LEU A 128 -4.25 2.01 1.21
N ILE A 129 -4.92 2.97 1.87
CA ILE A 129 -4.87 4.38 1.50
C ILE A 129 -4.01 5.09 2.54
N GLY A 130 -2.87 5.62 2.11
CA GLY A 130 -1.87 6.23 2.99
C GLY A 130 -2.43 7.35 3.86
N TYR A 131 -1.91 7.49 5.08
CA TYR A 131 -2.32 8.55 6.01
C TYR A 131 -2.27 9.94 5.37
N GLN A 132 -1.25 10.21 4.57
CA GLN A 132 -1.06 11.48 3.87
C GLN A 132 -2.23 11.86 2.92
N LEU A 133 -3.06 10.90 2.54
CA LEU A 133 -4.15 11.10 1.57
C LEU A 133 -5.51 11.33 2.25
N THR A 134 -5.75 10.72 3.43
CA THR A 134 -7.09 10.72 4.06
C THR A 134 -7.07 10.89 5.57
N GLY A 135 -5.91 10.95 6.22
CA GLY A 135 -5.81 11.05 7.68
C GLY A 135 -6.30 9.83 8.47
N GLN A 136 -6.68 8.73 7.79
CA GLN A 136 -7.07 7.50 8.48
C GLN A 136 -5.85 6.82 9.11
N ASN A 137 -5.85 6.65 10.43
CA ASN A 137 -4.69 6.13 11.14
C ASN A 137 -4.91 4.67 11.62
N ASN A 138 -5.56 4.45 12.75
CA ASN A 138 -5.72 3.12 13.36
C ASN A 138 -7.02 2.41 12.92
N ASN A 139 -7.28 2.34 11.63
CA ASN A 139 -8.45 1.69 11.03
C ASN A 139 -8.07 0.33 10.44
N LEU A 140 -8.45 -0.78 11.07
CA LEU A 140 -8.16 -2.14 10.59
C LEU A 140 -8.67 -2.41 9.16
N LYS A 141 -9.76 -1.76 8.74
CA LYS A 141 -10.27 -1.88 7.36
C LYS A 141 -9.35 -1.22 6.33
N ASN A 142 -8.37 -0.42 6.78
CA ASN A 142 -7.37 0.26 5.96
C ASN A 142 -5.95 -0.25 6.21
N LEU A 143 -5.76 -1.34 6.95
CA LEU A 143 -4.44 -1.83 7.34
C LEU A 143 -4.25 -3.29 6.97
N ILE A 144 -3.09 -3.61 6.42
CA ILE A 144 -2.61 -4.98 6.22
C ILE A 144 -1.22 -5.16 6.83
N THR A 145 -0.85 -6.40 7.10
CA THR A 145 0.53 -6.77 7.38
C THR A 145 1.31 -6.75 6.06
N GLY A 146 1.96 -5.64 5.79
CA GLY A 146 2.77 -5.42 4.59
C GLY A 146 4.25 -5.45 4.91
N THR A 147 5.08 -6.03 4.03
CA THR A 147 6.53 -5.96 4.17
C THR A 147 7.03 -4.52 4.06
N ARG A 148 8.23 -4.26 4.57
CA ARG A 148 8.90 -2.98 4.35
C ARG A 148 9.00 -2.67 2.87
N GLN A 149 9.42 -3.64 2.05
CA GLN A 149 9.57 -3.49 0.60
C GLN A 149 8.25 -3.12 -0.09
N LEU A 150 7.14 -3.75 0.28
CA LEU A 150 5.82 -3.40 -0.25
C LEU A 150 5.45 -1.96 0.13
N ASN A 151 5.54 -1.61 1.43
CA ASN A 151 5.08 -0.32 1.95
C ASN A 151 5.94 0.84 1.44
N ASP A 152 7.25 0.72 1.59
CA ASP A 152 8.28 1.68 1.20
C ASP A 152 9.48 0.91 0.65
N PRO A 153 9.76 1.01 -0.65
CA PRO A 153 9.43 2.11 -1.58
C PRO A 153 8.18 1.95 -2.46
N HIS A 154 7.60 0.76 -2.57
CA HIS A 154 6.77 0.45 -3.73
C HIS A 154 5.40 1.12 -3.70
N MET A 155 4.63 1.00 -2.61
CA MET A 155 3.35 1.71 -2.48
C MET A 155 3.57 3.22 -2.39
N LEU A 156 4.55 3.65 -1.59
CA LEU A 156 4.86 5.06 -1.37
C LEU A 156 5.08 5.83 -2.68
N LYS A 157 5.74 5.22 -3.67
CA LYS A 157 5.94 5.82 -5.00
C LYS A 157 4.62 6.27 -5.65
N TYR A 158 3.57 5.47 -5.55
CA TYR A 158 2.26 5.79 -6.13
C TYR A 158 1.46 6.73 -5.25
N GLU A 159 1.56 6.58 -3.94
CA GLU A 159 0.93 7.48 -2.97
C GLU A 159 1.47 8.90 -3.09
N ASP A 160 2.79 9.06 -3.22
CA ASP A 160 3.42 10.37 -3.41
C ASP A 160 2.97 11.02 -4.73
N LYS A 161 2.89 10.25 -5.84
CA LYS A 161 2.36 10.75 -7.11
C LYS A 161 0.93 11.27 -6.97
N VAL A 162 0.08 10.55 -6.23
CA VAL A 162 -1.31 10.95 -5.93
C VAL A 162 -1.33 12.19 -5.04
N ALA A 163 -0.52 12.21 -3.97
CA ALA A 163 -0.45 13.32 -3.04
C ALA A 163 0.02 14.61 -3.71
N ASP A 164 1.05 14.54 -4.54
CA ASP A 164 1.57 15.69 -5.28
C ASP A 164 0.50 16.29 -6.19
N TYR A 165 -0.24 15.45 -6.92
CA TYR A 165 -1.29 15.90 -7.80
C TYR A 165 -2.44 16.59 -7.04
N ILE A 166 -2.98 15.97 -5.98
CA ILE A 166 -4.11 16.58 -5.25
C ILE A 166 -3.71 17.81 -4.43
N LYS A 167 -2.43 17.93 -4.04
CA LYS A 167 -1.90 19.12 -3.36
C LYS A 167 -1.78 20.32 -4.27
N SER A 168 -1.44 20.10 -5.54
CA SER A 168 -1.16 21.18 -6.49
C SER A 168 -2.37 22.06 -6.77
N SER A 169 -3.62 21.54 -6.60
CA SER A 169 -4.83 22.35 -6.73
C SER A 169 -6.00 21.77 -5.93
N GLY A 170 -6.81 22.63 -5.32
CA GLY A 170 -8.07 22.26 -4.69
C GLY A 170 -9.14 21.74 -5.67
N LYS A 171 -8.96 21.93 -6.97
CA LYS A 171 -9.85 21.45 -8.04
C LYS A 171 -9.48 20.06 -8.53
N HIS A 172 -8.33 19.51 -8.13
CA HIS A 172 -7.85 18.21 -8.53
C HIS A 172 -8.55 17.09 -7.75
N TYR A 173 -9.02 16.09 -8.49
CA TYR A 173 -9.62 14.87 -7.94
C TYR A 173 -8.98 13.65 -8.56
N ILE A 174 -8.77 12.61 -7.74
CA ILE A 174 -8.31 11.30 -8.18
C ILE A 174 -9.29 10.23 -7.70
N ARG A 175 -9.81 9.42 -8.61
CA ARG A 175 -10.42 8.16 -8.25
C ARG A 175 -9.31 7.18 -7.90
N TYR A 176 -9.33 6.64 -6.68
CA TYR A 176 -8.27 5.80 -6.12
C TYR A 176 -8.85 4.54 -5.48
N ARG A 177 -8.18 3.40 -5.69
CA ARG A 177 -8.55 2.13 -5.07
C ARG A 177 -7.30 1.34 -4.77
N VAL A 178 -7.27 0.72 -3.59
CA VAL A 178 -6.27 -0.28 -3.22
C VAL A 178 -6.99 -1.53 -2.77
N ASN A 179 -6.69 -2.64 -3.43
CA ASN A 179 -7.32 -3.93 -3.19
C ASN A 179 -6.27 -4.97 -2.81
N PRO A 180 -6.21 -5.44 -1.54
CA PRO A 180 -5.32 -6.52 -1.16
C PRO A 180 -5.80 -7.84 -1.76
N ILE A 181 -4.87 -8.65 -2.27
CA ILE A 181 -5.16 -9.93 -2.92
C ILE A 181 -4.80 -11.07 -1.97
N TRP A 182 -5.80 -11.80 -1.54
CA TRP A 182 -5.71 -12.96 -0.65
C TRP A 182 -5.89 -14.26 -1.42
N ARG A 183 -5.28 -15.36 -0.96
CA ARG A 183 -5.54 -16.71 -1.48
C ARG A 183 -6.09 -17.60 -0.37
N GLY A 184 -7.26 -18.18 -0.60
CA GLY A 184 -7.92 -19.03 0.39
C GLY A 184 -7.87 -18.42 1.80
N ASN A 185 -7.40 -19.17 2.77
CA ASN A 185 -7.31 -18.78 4.18
C ASN A 185 -5.96 -18.17 4.59
N GLU A 186 -5.20 -17.62 3.66
CA GLU A 186 -3.94 -16.96 3.97
C GLU A 186 -4.14 -15.70 4.81
N LEU A 187 -3.27 -15.50 5.79
CA LEU A 187 -3.32 -14.34 6.71
C LEU A 187 -2.42 -13.18 6.27
N LEU A 188 -1.59 -13.38 5.24
CA LEU A 188 -0.89 -12.30 4.53
C LEU A 188 -1.46 -12.15 3.12
N ALA A 189 -1.70 -10.91 2.71
CA ALA A 189 -2.01 -10.63 1.31
C ALA A 189 -0.80 -10.98 0.43
N ARG A 190 -1.05 -11.57 -0.75
CA ARG A 190 -0.01 -11.82 -1.75
C ARG A 190 0.58 -10.54 -2.34
N GLY A 191 -0.17 -9.46 -2.25
CA GLY A 191 0.18 -8.12 -2.66
C GLY A 191 -1.05 -7.24 -2.68
N VAL A 192 -0.90 -6.05 -3.23
CA VAL A 192 -2.00 -5.09 -3.41
C VAL A 192 -2.11 -4.65 -4.85
N GLN A 193 -3.33 -4.61 -5.38
CA GLN A 193 -3.61 -3.89 -6.61
C GLN A 193 -3.88 -2.42 -6.27
N MET A 194 -3.16 -1.51 -6.89
CA MET A 194 -3.36 -0.07 -6.75
C MET A 194 -3.81 0.51 -8.08
N GLU A 195 -4.89 1.27 -8.04
CA GLU A 195 -5.43 1.97 -9.21
C GLU A 195 -5.64 3.44 -8.87
N GLY A 196 -5.22 4.30 -9.78
CA GLY A 196 -5.40 5.75 -9.67
C GLY A 196 -5.71 6.38 -11.02
N GLN A 197 -6.70 7.27 -11.05
CA GLN A 197 -7.08 8.02 -12.23
C GLN A 197 -7.49 9.44 -11.85
N SER A 198 -6.79 10.44 -12.37
CA SER A 198 -7.18 11.83 -12.26
C SER A 198 -8.45 12.11 -13.04
N ILE A 199 -9.30 13.01 -12.53
CA ILE A 199 -10.61 13.32 -13.10
C ILE A 199 -10.55 14.64 -13.87
N GLY A 200 -10.75 14.55 -15.18
CA GLY A 200 -10.76 15.71 -16.08
C GLY A 200 -9.45 15.91 -16.84
N ASP A 201 -8.40 15.19 -16.48
CA ASP A 201 -7.14 15.11 -17.21
C ASP A 201 -6.56 13.69 -17.12
N ASN A 202 -5.37 13.47 -17.58
CA ASN A 202 -4.70 12.16 -17.52
C ASN A 202 -3.35 12.24 -16.79
N SER A 203 -3.15 13.24 -15.95
CA SER A 203 -1.89 13.50 -15.23
C SER A 203 -1.50 12.36 -14.30
N VAL A 204 -2.49 11.74 -13.66
CA VAL A 204 -2.30 10.53 -12.86
C VAL A 204 -3.16 9.41 -13.41
N HIS A 205 -2.45 8.34 -13.83
CA HIS A 205 -3.08 7.18 -14.43
C HIS A 205 -2.19 5.97 -14.16
N PHE A 206 -2.72 4.98 -13.44
CA PHE A 206 -2.02 3.72 -13.19
C PHE A 206 -2.96 2.61 -12.71
N ASN A 207 -2.61 1.38 -13.06
CA ASN A 207 -3.18 0.15 -12.54
C ASN A 207 -2.04 -0.87 -12.41
N VAL A 208 -1.62 -1.13 -11.19
CA VAL A 208 -0.46 -1.97 -10.89
C VAL A 208 -0.79 -2.95 -9.77
N PHE A 209 -0.12 -4.10 -9.79
CA PHE A 209 -0.09 -5.01 -8.66
C PHE A 209 1.32 -5.01 -8.07
N ILE A 210 1.40 -4.85 -6.77
CA ILE A 210 2.65 -4.81 -6.00
C ILE A 210 2.68 -6.02 -5.09
N PHE A 211 3.68 -6.87 -5.25
CA PHE A 211 3.84 -8.08 -4.45
C PHE A 211 4.22 -7.75 -3.00
N ASN A 212 3.65 -8.50 -2.06
CA ASN A 212 4.03 -8.45 -0.66
C ASN A 212 5.21 -9.41 -0.42
N VAL A 213 6.39 -8.95 -0.75
CA VAL A 213 7.66 -9.69 -0.67
C VAL A 213 8.73 -8.87 0.05
N GLN A 214 9.78 -9.52 0.54
CA GLN A 214 10.97 -8.86 1.11
C GLN A 214 12.20 -9.61 0.63
N PRO A 215 13.21 -8.94 0.07
CA PRO A 215 14.47 -9.57 -0.29
C PRO A 215 15.06 -10.36 0.88
N GLY A 216 15.59 -11.54 0.62
CA GLY A 216 16.24 -12.40 1.63
C GLY A 216 15.30 -12.93 2.73
N VAL A 217 13.98 -12.89 2.53
CA VAL A 217 13.01 -13.40 3.50
C VAL A 217 11.97 -14.28 2.82
N ASN A 218 11.81 -15.50 3.33
CA ASN A 218 10.71 -16.38 2.96
C ASN A 218 9.52 -16.09 3.89
N LEU A 219 8.41 -15.64 3.30
CA LEU A 219 7.16 -15.36 3.99
C LEU A 219 6.26 -16.59 3.98
N ASN A 220 5.71 -16.96 5.14
CA ASN A 220 4.62 -17.90 5.22
C ASN A 220 3.28 -17.13 5.14
N TYR A 221 2.69 -17.08 3.97
CA TYR A 221 1.45 -16.33 3.76
C TYR A 221 0.27 -16.91 4.53
N LYS A 222 0.28 -18.22 4.82
CA LYS A 222 -0.79 -18.87 5.60
C LYS A 222 -0.86 -18.37 7.04
N THR A 223 0.29 -18.08 7.64
CA THR A 223 0.37 -17.74 9.08
C THR A 223 0.84 -16.34 9.37
N GLY A 224 1.56 -15.67 8.45
CA GLY A 224 2.24 -14.41 8.68
C GLY A 224 3.65 -14.56 9.28
N THR A 225 4.09 -15.76 9.59
CA THR A 225 5.46 -16.01 10.06
C THR A 225 6.47 -15.90 8.91
N SER A 226 7.77 -15.83 9.23
CA SER A 226 8.79 -15.64 8.21
C SER A 226 10.13 -16.23 8.64
N ARG A 227 11.00 -16.53 7.65
CA ARG A 227 12.38 -16.97 7.85
C ARG A 227 13.32 -16.11 7.02
N VAL A 228 14.35 -15.54 7.64
CA VAL A 228 15.42 -14.83 6.93
C VAL A 228 16.33 -15.88 6.27
N THR A 229 16.63 -15.71 4.99
CA THR A 229 17.40 -16.65 4.17
C THR A 229 18.60 -16.03 3.48
N GLY A 230 18.71 -14.69 3.55
CA GLY A 230 19.79 -13.94 2.88
C GLY A 230 19.81 -12.49 3.27
N SER A 231 20.49 -11.66 2.48
CA SER A 231 20.50 -10.20 2.67
C SER A 231 19.09 -9.64 2.59
N THR A 232 18.68 -8.88 3.62
CA THR A 232 17.34 -8.29 3.73
C THR A 232 17.33 -6.80 3.37
N ALA A 233 18.43 -6.27 2.81
CA ALA A 233 18.51 -4.87 2.42
C ALA A 233 17.40 -4.51 1.42
N THR A 234 16.62 -3.51 1.77
CA THR A 234 15.65 -2.88 0.86
C THR A 234 16.38 -1.97 -0.12
N TYR A 235 15.77 -1.68 -1.26
CA TYR A 235 16.36 -0.73 -2.21
C TYR A 235 16.52 0.66 -1.56
N LYS A 236 17.77 1.12 -1.42
CA LYS A 236 18.11 2.38 -0.74
C LYS A 236 17.76 3.66 -1.54
N ASN A 237 17.19 3.56 -2.73
CA ASN A 237 17.04 4.68 -3.67
C ASN A 237 15.73 5.45 -3.54
N HIS A 238 15.32 5.80 -2.32
CA HIS A 238 14.29 6.82 -2.17
C HIS A 238 14.83 8.03 -1.42
N LYS A 239 14.81 9.17 -2.10
CA LYS A 239 14.76 10.47 -1.43
C LYS A 239 13.65 10.33 -0.39
N LYS A 240 13.97 10.59 0.89
CA LYS A 240 12.96 10.62 1.97
C LYS A 240 11.74 11.34 1.45
N SER A 241 10.55 10.72 1.55
CA SER A 241 9.30 11.36 1.14
C SER A 241 9.28 12.78 1.68
N LYS A 242 9.01 13.75 0.81
CA LYS A 242 8.90 15.17 1.18
C LYS A 242 7.84 15.40 2.27
N TYR A 243 7.07 14.37 2.59
CA TYR A 243 5.91 14.41 3.48
C TYR A 243 6.13 13.69 4.81
N ILE A 244 7.38 13.31 5.12
CA ILE A 244 7.72 12.87 6.48
C ILE A 244 7.73 14.11 7.36
N ALA A 245 6.68 14.23 8.16
CA ALA A 245 6.55 15.09 9.31
C ALA A 245 7.01 16.54 9.11
N VAL A 246 6.08 17.46 9.07
CA VAL A 246 6.34 18.81 9.56
C VAL A 246 6.97 18.63 10.95
N LYS A 247 8.27 18.88 11.06
CA LYS A 247 8.93 18.96 12.36
C LYS A 247 8.15 19.99 13.17
N SER A 248 7.33 19.55 14.10
CA SER A 248 6.73 20.43 15.07
C SER A 248 7.86 21.20 15.74
N LYS A 249 7.83 22.53 15.68
CA LYS A 249 8.62 23.34 16.59
C LYS A 249 8.30 22.82 18.00
N PRO A 250 9.27 22.61 18.87
CA PRO A 250 9.00 22.15 20.22
C PRO A 250 8.04 23.16 20.87
N ARG A 251 6.79 22.76 21.03
CA ARG A 251 5.83 23.49 21.85
C ARG A 251 6.44 23.55 23.25
N LYS A 252 6.71 24.77 23.76
CA LYS A 252 7.07 24.96 25.14
C LYS A 252 6.14 24.07 25.96
N ARG A 253 6.74 23.15 26.69
CA ARG A 253 6.06 22.22 27.59
C ARG A 253 5.12 23.05 28.48
N ALA A 254 3.84 23.04 28.19
CA ALA A 254 2.85 23.43 29.17
C ALA A 254 3.06 22.50 30.35
N HIS A 255 3.21 23.05 31.54
CA HIS A 255 3.34 22.30 32.78
C HIS A 255 2.12 21.39 32.89
N ILE A 256 2.25 20.16 32.44
CA ILE A 256 1.29 19.10 32.75
C ILE A 256 1.53 18.83 34.26
N LYS A 257 0.59 19.29 35.06
CA LYS A 257 0.54 18.88 36.48
C LYS A 257 0.71 17.36 36.50
N LYS A 258 1.76 16.88 37.18
CA LYS A 258 2.02 15.45 37.39
C LYS A 258 0.70 14.79 37.80
N VAL A 259 0.11 14.02 36.88
CA VAL A 259 -0.98 13.12 37.23
C VAL A 259 -0.36 12.10 38.16
N ARG A 260 -0.77 12.14 39.41
CA ARG A 260 -0.34 11.22 40.45
C ARG A 260 -0.69 9.81 39.99
N VAL A 261 0.32 9.05 39.57
CA VAL A 261 0.14 7.63 39.28
C VAL A 261 -0.15 6.93 40.58
N ILE A 262 -1.40 6.59 40.83
CA ILE A 262 -1.78 5.78 41.98
C ILE A 262 -1.33 4.36 41.65
N HIS A 263 -0.23 3.94 42.25
CA HIS A 263 0.21 2.55 42.24
C HIS A 263 -0.78 1.71 43.06
N HIS A 264 -1.70 1.05 42.36
CA HIS A 264 -2.49 0.01 43.02
C HIS A 264 -1.65 -1.24 43.25
N LYS A 265 -1.81 -1.86 44.42
CA LYS A 265 -1.16 -3.10 44.85
C LYS A 265 -1.19 -4.17 43.73
N LYS A 266 -0.06 -4.87 43.63
CA LYS A 266 0.22 -6.00 42.73
C LYS A 266 -0.99 -6.59 41.97
N GLY A 267 -1.09 -6.30 40.67
CA GLY A 267 -1.77 -7.20 39.71
C GLY A 267 -3.17 -6.85 39.25
N THR A 268 -3.85 -5.84 39.80
CA THR A 268 -5.22 -5.49 39.40
C THR A 268 -5.31 -4.07 38.83
N VAL A 269 -5.91 -3.92 37.66
CA VAL A 269 -6.19 -2.64 37.04
C VAL A 269 -7.63 -2.29 37.27
N SER A 270 -7.90 -1.24 38.06
CA SER A 270 -9.23 -0.64 38.13
C SER A 270 -9.39 0.39 37.03
N THR A 271 -10.57 0.47 36.48
CA THR A 271 -10.87 1.36 35.37
C THR A 271 -11.62 2.57 35.89
N ALA A 272 -11.17 3.76 35.51
CA ALA A 272 -11.94 4.98 35.71
C ALA A 272 -13.16 5.02 34.80
N LYS A 273 -14.23 5.72 35.21
CA LYS A 273 -15.44 5.96 34.43
C LYS A 273 -15.14 6.18 32.93
N HIS A 274 -15.79 5.40 32.06
CA HIS A 274 -15.72 5.49 30.61
C HIS A 274 -14.48 4.92 29.92
N ARG A 275 -13.70 4.06 30.53
CA ARG A 275 -12.59 3.37 29.85
C ARG A 275 -12.98 1.95 29.45
N VAL A 276 -12.61 1.59 28.23
CA VAL A 276 -12.72 0.22 27.73
C VAL A 276 -11.35 -0.45 27.91
N VAL A 277 -11.31 -1.57 28.62
CA VAL A 277 -10.08 -2.32 28.86
C VAL A 277 -10.16 -3.68 28.21
N GLY A 278 -9.22 -3.99 27.35
CA GLY A 278 -9.09 -5.29 26.71
C GLY A 278 -7.97 -6.12 27.31
N ASN A 279 -8.16 -7.43 27.27
CA ASN A 279 -7.12 -8.38 27.62
C ASN A 279 -6.39 -8.82 26.35
N LYS A 280 -5.10 -8.54 26.25
CA LYS A 280 -4.23 -8.89 25.08
C LYS A 280 -4.30 -10.37 24.72
N ARG A 281 -4.40 -11.24 25.73
CA ARG A 281 -4.35 -12.69 25.56
C ARG A 281 -5.68 -13.25 25.06
N SER A 282 -6.79 -12.86 25.71
CA SER A 282 -8.12 -13.40 25.38
C SER A 282 -8.85 -12.64 24.27
N LYS A 283 -8.35 -11.44 23.92
CA LYS A 283 -9.02 -10.51 22.99
C LYS A 283 -10.45 -10.16 23.41
N ILE A 284 -10.70 -10.15 24.72
CA ILE A 284 -11.98 -9.74 25.30
C ILE A 284 -11.79 -8.35 25.90
N TYR A 285 -12.71 -7.42 25.61
CA TYR A 285 -12.76 -6.13 26.28
C TYR A 285 -13.95 -6.03 27.22
N HIS A 286 -13.78 -5.21 28.24
CA HIS A 286 -14.77 -4.88 29.24
C HIS A 286 -15.05 -3.38 29.23
N ILE A 287 -16.34 -3.02 29.38
CA ILE A 287 -16.74 -1.64 29.64
C ILE A 287 -16.86 -1.49 31.12
N VAL A 288 -16.34 -0.37 31.60
CA VAL A 288 -16.28 -0.16 33.04
C VAL A 288 -17.40 0.73 33.50
N ASN A 289 -18.41 0.11 34.03
CA ASN A 289 -19.42 0.76 34.87
C ASN A 289 -19.32 0.29 36.34
N GLY A 290 -18.09 0.28 36.89
CA GLY A 290 -17.89 0.05 38.31
C GLY A 290 -17.71 -1.40 38.77
N ALA A 291 -17.67 -2.39 37.89
CA ALA A 291 -17.33 -3.76 38.26
C ALA A 291 -15.82 -3.97 38.22
N ASN A 292 -15.24 -4.49 39.30
CA ASN A 292 -13.85 -4.93 39.35
C ASN A 292 -13.69 -6.21 38.54
N TYR A 293 -12.83 -6.20 37.51
CA TYR A 293 -12.37 -7.42 36.85
C TYR A 293 -10.85 -7.49 36.90
N HIS A 294 -10.37 -8.71 37.02
CA HIS A 294 -8.95 -8.98 37.19
C HIS A 294 -8.28 -9.19 35.82
N ILE A 295 -7.69 -8.13 35.30
CA ILE A 295 -6.78 -8.22 34.16
C ILE A 295 -5.39 -7.86 34.67
N SER A 296 -4.43 -8.77 34.49
CA SER A 296 -3.03 -8.49 34.78
C SER A 296 -2.59 -7.22 34.02
N SER A 297 -1.89 -6.32 34.67
CA SER A 297 -1.40 -5.06 34.08
C SER A 297 -0.57 -5.29 32.81
N SER A 298 0.16 -6.41 32.74
CA SER A 298 0.92 -6.81 31.55
C SER A 298 0.04 -7.19 30.35
N ASN A 299 -1.20 -7.61 30.61
CA ASN A 299 -2.16 -8.01 29.59
C ASN A 299 -3.25 -6.95 29.30
N ALA A 300 -3.29 -5.86 30.05
CA ALA A 300 -4.28 -4.80 29.90
C ALA A 300 -3.95 -3.91 28.68
N VAL A 301 -4.96 -3.63 27.87
CA VAL A 301 -4.94 -2.63 26.79
C VAL A 301 -6.10 -1.70 26.98
N TYR A 302 -5.85 -0.40 26.99
CA TYR A 302 -6.87 0.62 27.16
C TYR A 302 -7.33 1.16 25.81
N PHE A 303 -8.63 1.25 25.62
CA PHE A 303 -9.24 1.80 24.42
C PHE A 303 -10.05 3.06 24.77
N PRO A 304 -10.06 4.07 23.89
CA PRO A 304 -10.85 5.28 24.11
C PRO A 304 -12.35 5.03 23.95
N SER A 305 -12.76 3.95 23.27
CA SER A 305 -14.15 3.58 23.03
C SER A 305 -14.30 2.09 22.76
N GLU A 306 -15.53 1.56 22.85
CA GLU A 306 -15.86 0.21 22.41
C GLU A 306 -15.61 0.03 20.90
N ALA A 307 -15.88 1.06 20.10
CA ALA A 307 -15.60 1.03 18.68
C ALA A 307 -14.12 0.81 18.42
N ALA A 308 -13.24 1.49 19.17
CA ALA A 308 -11.79 1.31 19.09
C ALA A 308 -11.37 -0.11 19.52
N ALA A 309 -11.98 -0.67 20.58
CA ALA A 309 -11.70 -2.04 21.00
C ALA A 309 -12.12 -3.07 19.93
N ARG A 310 -13.31 -2.93 19.37
CA ARG A 310 -13.78 -3.78 18.26
C ARG A 310 -12.91 -3.62 17.02
N ALA A 311 -12.52 -2.41 16.67
CA ALA A 311 -11.61 -2.14 15.57
C ALA A 311 -10.23 -2.77 15.79
N ALA A 312 -9.80 -2.92 17.03
CA ALA A 312 -8.56 -3.60 17.41
C ALA A 312 -8.72 -5.15 17.51
N GLY A 313 -9.85 -5.69 17.07
CA GLY A 313 -10.11 -7.13 17.04
C GLY A 313 -10.50 -7.73 18.41
N TYR A 314 -10.98 -6.89 19.34
CA TYR A 314 -11.46 -7.36 20.63
C TYR A 314 -12.99 -7.54 20.60
N ARG A 315 -13.49 -8.62 21.20
CA ARG A 315 -14.93 -8.85 21.41
C ARG A 315 -15.36 -8.37 22.79
N LYS A 316 -16.61 -7.95 22.89
CA LYS A 316 -17.20 -7.54 24.18
C LYS A 316 -17.30 -8.72 25.13
N SER A 317 -17.01 -8.49 26.41
CA SER A 317 -17.33 -9.46 27.45
C SER A 317 -18.82 -9.66 27.55
N MET A 318 -19.25 -10.91 27.68
CA MET A 318 -20.65 -11.31 27.87
C MET A 318 -21.08 -11.25 29.36
N ARG A 319 -20.19 -10.80 30.25
CA ARG A 319 -20.45 -10.65 31.71
C ARG A 319 -20.50 -9.21 32.10
#